data_a8d3064eaf84d6fca97df04c2d2e0255
#
_entry.id   a8d3064eaf84d6fca97df04c2d2e0255
#
_cell.length_a   1.000
_cell.length_b   1.000
_cell.length_c   1.000
_cell.angle_alpha   90.00
_cell.angle_beta   90.00
_cell.angle_gamma   90.00
#
_symmetry.space_group_name_H-M   'P 1'
#
loop_
_entity.id
_entity.type
_entity.pdbx_description
1 polymer ?
#
loop_
_entity_poly.entity_id
_entity_poly.type
_entity_poly.pdbx_seq_one_letter_code
_entity_poly.pdbx_strand_id
1 'polypeptide(L)'
;MVIYPTPEQIQTLQAGPADRPVVMVNLLRFKPAADAPDVGLSGEDAYRRYAEKMRAFVESKGGRFLWIGRIDSQVIGTGGEEFHMIGLVEYPSRPVFVEIATDPHVQEIGVHRTAGLESQWLLAASAED
;
A
#
# COMPACT_ATOMS: atom_id res chain seq x y z
N MET A 1 14.96 5.84 1.64
CA MET A 1 13.80 5.24 0.97
C MET A 1 12.79 4.82 2.00
N VAL A 2 11.56 5.27 1.84
CA VAL A 2 10.54 5.07 2.88
C VAL A 2 9.52 4.05 2.41
N ILE A 3 9.35 2.98 3.19
CA ILE A 3 8.34 1.95 2.96
C ILE A 3 7.56 1.56 4.23
N TYR A 4 7.86 2.21 5.36
CA TYR A 4 7.19 1.97 6.63
C TYR A 4 6.74 3.27 7.27
N PRO A 5 5.62 3.26 8.02
CA PRO A 5 5.16 4.45 8.72
C PRO A 5 6.02 4.78 9.94
N THR A 6 5.97 6.03 10.37
CA THR A 6 6.50 6.46 11.67
C THR A 6 5.41 6.27 12.74
N PRO A 7 5.79 6.20 14.04
CA PRO A 7 4.80 6.16 15.11
C PRO A 7 3.82 7.33 15.08
N GLU A 8 4.31 8.53 14.75
CA GLU A 8 3.48 9.75 14.66
C GLU A 8 2.44 9.63 13.54
N GLN A 9 2.82 9.04 12.41
CA GLN A 9 1.90 8.83 11.30
C GLN A 9 0.79 7.85 11.68
N ILE A 10 1.11 6.79 12.41
CA ILE A 10 0.11 5.83 12.90
C ILE A 10 -0.84 6.51 13.88
N GLN A 11 -0.31 7.33 14.81
CA GLN A 11 -1.13 8.06 15.77
C GLN A 11 -2.09 9.01 15.06
N THR A 12 -1.61 9.74 14.05
CA THR A 12 -2.44 10.65 13.26
C THR A 12 -3.55 9.90 12.52
N LEU A 13 -3.23 8.75 11.94
CA LEU A 13 -4.22 7.90 11.29
C LEU A 13 -5.31 7.46 12.28
N GLN A 14 -4.90 6.96 13.44
CA GLN A 14 -5.82 6.47 14.47
C GLN A 14 -6.69 7.57 15.08
N ALA A 15 -6.23 8.82 15.07
CA ALA A 15 -6.99 9.97 15.56
C ALA A 15 -8.10 10.40 14.60
N GLY A 16 -8.10 9.92 13.36
CA GLY A 16 -9.14 10.25 12.38
C GLY A 16 -10.46 9.51 12.64
N PRO A 17 -11.47 9.75 11.79
CA PRO A 17 -12.79 9.14 11.97
C PRO A 17 -12.71 7.62 11.99
N ALA A 18 -13.27 6.99 13.04
CA ALA A 18 -13.20 5.54 13.24
C ALA A 18 -14.44 4.80 12.70
N ASP A 19 -15.48 5.54 12.32
CA ASP A 19 -16.81 5.01 12.02
C ASP A 19 -17.18 5.10 10.54
N ARG A 20 -16.23 5.32 9.67
CA ARG A 20 -16.45 5.46 8.22
C ARG A 20 -15.33 4.80 7.43
N PRO A 21 -15.59 4.46 6.16
CA PRO A 21 -14.55 3.92 5.30
C PRO A 21 -13.39 4.88 5.10
N VAL A 22 -12.23 4.33 4.89
CA VAL A 22 -11.02 5.08 4.54
C VAL A 22 -10.46 4.49 3.24
N VAL A 23 -10.09 5.36 2.30
CA VAL A 23 -9.43 4.95 1.06
C VAL A 23 -7.95 5.22 1.21
N MET A 24 -7.15 4.16 1.05
CA MET A 24 -5.70 4.28 1.04
C MET A 24 -5.22 4.48 -0.39
N VAL A 25 -4.57 5.61 -0.61
CA VAL A 25 -3.97 5.94 -1.90
C VAL A 25 -2.53 5.47 -1.85
N ASN A 26 -2.23 4.43 -2.63
CA ASN A 26 -0.90 3.83 -2.71
C ASN A 26 -0.15 4.38 -3.91
N LEU A 27 1.01 4.97 -3.68
CA LEU A 27 1.95 5.35 -4.73
C LEU A 27 3.19 4.48 -4.56
N LEU A 28 3.53 3.70 -5.59
CA LEU A 28 4.53 2.64 -5.49
C LEU A 28 5.68 2.86 -6.46
N ARG A 29 6.90 2.73 -5.94
CA ARG A 29 8.11 2.65 -6.76
C ARG A 29 8.78 1.31 -6.52
N PHE A 30 9.02 0.56 -7.60
CA PHE A 30 9.60 -0.78 -7.52
C PHE A 30 11.11 -0.74 -7.70
N LYS A 31 11.82 -1.65 -7.02
CA LYS A 31 13.22 -1.91 -7.30
C LYS A 31 13.37 -2.50 -8.69
N PRO A 32 14.45 -2.19 -9.43
CA PRO A 32 14.69 -2.85 -10.71
C PRO A 32 14.83 -4.37 -10.56
N ALA A 33 15.53 -4.82 -9.52
CA ALA A 33 15.71 -6.22 -9.18
C ALA A 33 15.35 -6.42 -7.72
N ALA A 34 14.57 -7.46 -7.44
CA ALA A 34 14.12 -7.76 -6.08
C ALA A 34 15.26 -8.26 -5.19
N ASP A 35 15.15 -7.95 -3.90
CA ASP A 35 16.01 -8.51 -2.86
C ASP A 35 15.49 -9.90 -2.44
N ALA A 36 16.28 -10.59 -1.59
CA ALA A 36 15.83 -11.85 -0.98
C ALA A 36 14.48 -11.59 -0.24
N PRO A 37 13.54 -12.53 -0.27
CA PRO A 37 13.65 -13.90 -0.76
C PRO A 37 13.38 -14.06 -2.27
N ASP A 38 13.16 -12.97 -2.98
CA ASP A 38 12.71 -12.99 -4.38
C ASP A 38 13.83 -12.68 -5.38
N VAL A 39 15.07 -13.07 -5.05
CA VAL A 39 16.22 -12.90 -5.95
C VAL A 39 15.92 -13.58 -7.29
N GLY A 40 16.20 -12.86 -8.38
CA GLY A 40 15.91 -13.35 -9.74
C GLY A 40 14.64 -12.77 -10.33
N LEU A 41 13.78 -12.16 -9.51
CA LEU A 41 12.59 -11.46 -10.00
C LEU A 41 12.86 -9.97 -10.13
N SER A 42 12.02 -9.27 -10.91
CA SER A 42 11.96 -7.81 -10.85
C SER A 42 11.32 -7.40 -9.52
N GLY A 43 11.57 -6.16 -9.10
CA GLY A 43 10.91 -5.62 -7.91
C GLY A 43 9.39 -5.65 -8.05
N GLU A 44 8.88 -5.32 -9.24
CA GLU A 44 7.45 -5.34 -9.51
C GLU A 44 6.87 -6.75 -9.36
N ASP A 45 7.54 -7.76 -9.89
CA ASP A 45 7.06 -9.15 -9.80
C ASP A 45 7.08 -9.66 -8.36
N ALA A 46 8.09 -9.29 -7.58
CA ALA A 46 8.13 -9.61 -6.15
C ALA A 46 6.95 -8.96 -5.42
N TYR A 47 6.69 -7.68 -5.69
CA TYR A 47 5.57 -6.98 -5.10
C TYR A 47 4.23 -7.62 -5.47
N ARG A 48 4.08 -8.12 -6.69
CA ARG A 48 2.86 -8.80 -7.13
C ARG A 48 2.56 -10.05 -6.30
N ARG A 49 3.57 -10.76 -5.84
CA ARG A 49 3.40 -11.88 -4.91
C ARG A 49 2.72 -11.43 -3.61
N TYR A 50 3.17 -10.30 -3.08
CA TYR A 50 2.54 -9.69 -1.91
C TYR A 50 1.11 -9.23 -2.24
N ALA A 51 0.95 -8.52 -3.34
CA ALA A 51 -0.32 -7.88 -3.71
C ALA A 51 -1.45 -8.90 -3.90
N GLU A 52 -1.17 -10.04 -4.52
CA GLU A 52 -2.19 -11.10 -4.72
C GLU A 52 -2.72 -11.63 -3.39
N LYS A 53 -1.81 -11.95 -2.47
CA LYS A 53 -2.17 -12.47 -1.15
C LYS A 53 -2.83 -11.40 -0.29
N MET A 54 -2.32 -10.17 -0.36
CA MET A 54 -2.87 -9.05 0.40
C MET A 54 -4.28 -8.72 -0.06
N ARG A 55 -4.52 -8.73 -1.37
CA ARG A 55 -5.85 -8.48 -1.92
C ARG A 55 -6.88 -9.47 -1.37
N ALA A 56 -6.57 -10.75 -1.42
CA ALA A 56 -7.46 -11.78 -0.88
C ALA A 56 -7.76 -11.56 0.59
N PHE A 57 -6.73 -11.21 1.38
CA PHE A 57 -6.88 -10.99 2.81
C PHE A 57 -7.72 -9.74 3.10
N VAL A 58 -7.44 -8.63 2.41
CA VAL A 58 -8.19 -7.38 2.56
C VAL A 58 -9.66 -7.60 2.21
N GLU A 59 -9.94 -8.29 1.12
CA GLU A 59 -11.32 -8.58 0.71
C GLU A 59 -12.02 -9.47 1.74
N SER A 60 -11.32 -10.41 2.34
CA SER A 60 -11.88 -11.26 3.40
C SER A 60 -12.27 -10.48 4.65
N LYS A 61 -11.71 -9.30 4.85
CA LYS A 61 -11.99 -8.42 5.99
C LYS A 61 -12.93 -7.25 5.62
N GLY A 62 -13.56 -7.30 4.46
CA GLY A 62 -14.53 -6.30 4.02
C GLY A 62 -13.95 -5.12 3.25
N GLY A 63 -12.67 -5.14 2.95
CA GLY A 63 -12.05 -4.12 2.11
C GLY A 63 -12.32 -4.34 0.62
N ARG A 64 -12.06 -3.34 -0.18
CA ARG A 64 -12.27 -3.39 -1.63
C ARG A 64 -11.12 -2.71 -2.37
N PHE A 65 -10.65 -3.33 -3.44
CA PHE A 65 -9.72 -2.70 -4.38
C PHE A 65 -10.53 -1.93 -5.41
N LEU A 66 -10.47 -0.59 -5.32
CA LEU A 66 -11.29 0.28 -6.17
C LEU A 66 -10.70 0.46 -7.56
N TRP A 67 -9.37 0.62 -7.64
CA TRP A 67 -8.71 0.87 -8.92
C TRP A 67 -7.20 0.72 -8.77
N ILE A 68 -6.55 0.20 -9.80
CA ILE A 68 -5.09 0.08 -9.89
C ILE A 68 -4.67 0.48 -11.28
N GLY A 69 -3.63 1.29 -11.39
CA GLY A 69 -3.12 1.71 -12.68
C GLY A 69 -1.66 2.11 -12.65
N ARG A 70 -1.06 2.20 -13.83
CA ARG A 70 0.31 2.64 -14.01
C ARG A 70 0.33 4.14 -14.23
N ILE A 71 1.28 4.82 -13.61
CA ILE A 71 1.47 6.26 -13.81
C ILE A 71 2.21 6.47 -15.12
N ASP A 72 1.59 7.21 -16.02
CA ASP A 72 2.14 7.45 -17.37
C ASP A 72 2.93 8.75 -17.45
N SER A 73 2.42 9.82 -16.84
CA SER A 73 3.05 11.15 -16.94
C SER A 73 2.61 12.04 -15.79
N GLN A 74 3.44 13.01 -15.52
CA GLN A 74 3.14 14.09 -14.55
C GLN A 74 2.57 15.26 -15.34
N VAL A 75 1.29 15.55 -15.16
CA VAL A 75 0.60 16.61 -15.93
C VAL A 75 0.81 17.98 -15.30
N ILE A 76 0.79 18.03 -13.96
CA ILE A 76 1.02 19.26 -13.19
C ILE A 76 1.88 18.89 -11.97
N GLY A 77 2.81 19.76 -11.63
CA GLY A 77 3.69 19.54 -10.49
C GLY A 77 4.91 18.71 -10.81
N THR A 78 5.67 18.33 -9.79
CA THR A 78 6.90 17.55 -9.93
C THR A 78 7.00 16.50 -8.82
N GLY A 79 7.73 15.42 -9.09
CA GLY A 79 8.02 14.38 -8.10
C GLY A 79 7.15 13.14 -8.19
N GLY A 80 5.94 13.24 -8.72
CA GLY A 80 5.04 12.10 -8.86
C GLY A 80 5.51 11.08 -9.89
N GLU A 81 6.27 11.52 -10.89
CA GLU A 81 6.84 10.66 -11.92
C GLU A 81 7.90 9.68 -11.37
N GLU A 82 8.33 9.86 -10.13
CA GLU A 82 9.20 8.90 -9.47
C GLU A 82 8.46 7.60 -9.13
N PHE A 83 7.13 7.64 -9.04
CA PHE A 83 6.33 6.46 -8.77
C PHE A 83 5.89 5.79 -10.06
N HIS A 84 5.77 4.46 -10.02
CA HIS A 84 5.40 3.65 -11.17
C HIS A 84 3.91 3.32 -11.23
N MET A 85 3.27 3.17 -10.06
CA MET A 85 1.93 2.63 -9.97
C MET A 85 1.13 3.33 -8.87
N ILE A 86 -0.18 3.45 -9.09
CA ILE A 86 -1.12 3.96 -8.09
C ILE A 86 -2.20 2.91 -7.85
N GLY A 87 -2.57 2.70 -6.59
CA GLY A 87 -3.66 1.80 -6.21
C GLY A 87 -4.56 2.46 -5.18
N LEU A 88 -5.86 2.31 -5.37
CA LEU A 88 -6.87 2.83 -4.44
C LEU A 88 -7.56 1.65 -3.75
N VAL A 89 -7.38 1.55 -2.45
CA VAL A 89 -7.91 0.44 -1.66
C VAL A 89 -8.78 1.00 -0.53
N GLU A 90 -10.06 0.60 -0.51
CA GLU A 90 -10.97 1.03 0.53
C GLU A 90 -11.00 0.01 1.66
N TYR A 91 -10.86 0.49 2.89
CA TYR A 91 -11.03 -0.30 4.11
C TYR A 91 -12.30 0.14 4.83
N PRO A 92 -12.99 -0.78 5.53
CA PRO A 92 -14.24 -0.42 6.23
C PRO A 92 -14.07 0.71 7.23
N SER A 93 -12.90 0.80 7.86
CA SER A 93 -12.60 1.84 8.85
C SER A 93 -11.09 1.89 9.12
N ARG A 94 -10.65 2.94 9.79
CA ARG A 94 -9.25 3.06 10.23
C ARG A 94 -8.84 1.95 11.21
N PRO A 95 -9.67 1.61 12.21
CA PRO A 95 -9.34 0.47 13.08
C PRO A 95 -9.16 -0.85 12.33
N VAL A 96 -10.01 -1.12 11.32
CA VAL A 96 -9.89 -2.35 10.51
C VAL A 96 -8.59 -2.33 9.70
N PHE A 97 -8.22 -1.17 9.14
CA PHE A 97 -6.94 -1.04 8.45
C PHE A 97 -5.76 -1.40 9.37
N VAL A 98 -5.75 -0.85 10.59
CA VAL A 98 -4.67 -1.11 11.55
C VAL A 98 -4.65 -2.58 11.96
N GLU A 99 -5.81 -3.18 12.17
CA GLU A 99 -5.94 -4.61 12.48
C GLU A 99 -5.33 -5.46 11.37
N ILE A 100 -5.66 -5.15 10.10
CA ILE A 100 -5.11 -5.86 8.95
C ILE A 100 -3.60 -5.65 8.86
N ALA A 101 -3.14 -4.41 8.96
CA ALA A 101 -1.72 -4.07 8.81
C ALA A 101 -0.83 -4.73 9.87
N THR A 102 -1.39 -5.01 11.05
CA THR A 102 -0.65 -5.63 12.15
C THR A 102 -0.90 -7.13 12.28
N ASP A 103 -1.70 -7.71 11.38
CA ASP A 103 -1.98 -9.15 11.41
C ASP A 103 -0.71 -9.96 11.10
N PRO A 104 -0.46 -11.06 11.85
CA PRO A 104 0.73 -11.89 11.59
C PRO A 104 0.83 -12.42 10.16
N HIS A 105 -0.31 -12.74 9.53
CA HIS A 105 -0.33 -13.18 8.14
C HIS A 105 0.20 -12.09 7.20
N VAL A 106 -0.20 -10.83 7.42
CA VAL A 106 0.27 -9.71 6.61
C VAL A 106 1.76 -9.45 6.85
N GLN A 107 2.23 -9.62 8.06
CA GLN A 107 3.66 -9.52 8.36
C GLN A 107 4.45 -10.61 7.62
N GLU A 108 3.91 -11.82 7.56
CA GLU A 108 4.55 -12.93 6.85
C GLU A 108 4.67 -12.67 5.35
N ILE A 109 3.57 -12.28 4.69
CA ILE A 109 3.60 -12.00 3.24
C ILE A 109 4.33 -10.70 2.91
N GLY A 110 4.51 -9.83 3.90
CA GLY A 110 5.21 -8.54 3.75
C GLY A 110 6.66 -8.65 3.33
N VAL A 111 7.27 -9.84 3.42
CA VAL A 111 8.64 -10.05 2.93
C VAL A 111 8.77 -9.77 1.44
N HIS A 112 7.73 -10.09 0.67
CA HIS A 112 7.69 -9.83 -0.78
C HIS A 112 7.51 -8.34 -1.08
N ARG A 113 6.75 -7.64 -0.25
CA ARG A 113 6.61 -6.19 -0.35
C ARG A 113 7.96 -5.51 -0.12
N THR A 114 8.65 -5.86 0.94
CA THR A 114 9.98 -5.32 1.27
C THR A 114 11.00 -5.65 0.20
N ALA A 115 10.96 -6.87 -0.35
CA ALA A 115 11.88 -7.29 -1.40
C ALA A 115 11.70 -6.50 -2.69
N GLY A 116 10.48 -6.07 -3.00
CA GLY A 116 10.16 -5.45 -4.28
C GLY A 116 10.07 -3.94 -4.29
N LEU A 117 9.75 -3.30 -3.15
CA LEU A 117 9.54 -1.85 -3.10
C LEU A 117 10.82 -1.08 -2.82
N GLU A 118 11.06 -0.06 -3.62
CA GLU A 118 12.08 0.95 -3.34
C GLU A 118 11.53 2.03 -2.44
N SER A 119 10.30 2.49 -2.71
CA SER A 119 9.61 3.46 -1.85
C SER A 119 8.10 3.35 -2.02
N GLN A 120 7.36 3.85 -1.04
CA GLN A 120 5.91 3.91 -1.07
C GLN A 120 5.42 5.15 -0.34
N TRP A 121 4.45 5.84 -0.94
CA TRP A 121 3.62 6.80 -0.23
C TRP A 121 2.25 6.17 -0.05
N LEU A 122 1.73 6.23 1.16
CA LEU A 122 0.40 5.75 1.50
C LEU A 122 -0.36 6.91 2.13
N LEU A 123 -1.39 7.37 1.46
CA LEU A 123 -2.19 8.51 1.90
C LEU A 123 -3.58 8.03 2.28
N ALA A 124 -4.04 8.40 3.47
CA ALA A 124 -5.39 8.07 3.91
C ALA A 124 -6.32 9.20 3.49
N ALA A 125 -7.39 8.84 2.80
CA ALA A 125 -8.40 9.80 2.33
C ALA A 125 -9.80 9.34 2.74
N SER A 126 -10.62 10.29 3.17
CA SER A 126 -12.02 10.04 3.50
C SER A 126 -12.90 10.71 2.45
N ALA A 127 -14.05 10.10 2.15
CA ALA A 127 -14.99 10.69 1.23
C ALA A 127 -15.46 12.04 1.76
N GLU A 128 -15.61 13.01 0.86
CA GLU A 128 -16.17 14.31 1.19
C GLU A 128 -17.69 14.23 1.07
N ASP A 129 -18.39 14.81 2.03
CA ASP A 129 -19.85 14.78 2.06
C ASP A 129 -20.48 15.82 1.12
#